data_4d0875cfb3fe829baadcc887d96c05df
#
_entry.id   4d0875cfb3fe829baadcc887d96c05df
#
_cell.length_a   1.000
_cell.length_b   1.000
_cell.length_c   1.000
_cell.angle_alpha   90.00
_cell.angle_beta   90.00
_cell.angle_gamma   90.00
#
_symmetry.space_group_name_H-M   'P 1'
#
loop_
_entity.id
_entity.type
_entity.pdbx_description
1 polymer ?
#
loop_
_entity_poly.entity_id
_entity_poly.type
_entity_poly.pdbx_seq_one_letter_code
_entity_poly.pdbx_strand_id
1 'polypeptide(L)'
;EIAALDCEMSYTTAGLSVTRITLVDETGEVVFDELIRCSDDVQVLDYNTQFSGIQPKEYEENAVLDLHAARRALVQYVGPNTILVRAQLTQIGHGLENDLRAIRVVHTNVVDTCQLFPHPRGLPFRLALRDLVATHLGKIIQAGGSAVGHSSAEDAQTTLELVRYKWTQLCT
;
A
#
# COMPACT_ATOMS: atom_id res chain seq x y z
N GLU A 1 -1.88 -12.06 -15.12
CA GLU A 1 -0.91 -11.46 -14.16
C GLU A 1 -1.66 -10.75 -13.05
N ILE A 2 -1.17 -10.87 -11.83
CA ILE A 2 -1.69 -10.19 -10.64
C ILE A 2 -0.50 -9.55 -9.90
N ALA A 3 -0.68 -8.34 -9.39
CA ALA A 3 0.32 -7.65 -8.59
C ALA A 3 -0.35 -6.96 -7.39
N ALA A 4 0.35 -6.84 -6.28
CA ALA A 4 -0.14 -6.13 -5.10
C ALA A 4 0.62 -4.82 -4.92
N LEU A 5 -0.14 -3.75 -4.74
CA LEU A 5 0.36 -2.39 -4.55
C LEU A 5 0.07 -1.94 -3.12
N ASP A 6 1.07 -1.34 -2.50
CA ASP A 6 0.94 -0.63 -1.24
C ASP A 6 1.66 0.72 -1.31
N CYS A 7 1.10 1.75 -0.66
CA CYS A 7 1.67 3.10 -0.64
C CYS A 7 1.73 3.63 0.78
N GLU A 8 2.88 4.19 1.15
CA GLU A 8 3.01 4.91 2.41
C GLU A 8 2.85 6.41 2.19
N MET A 9 2.22 7.05 3.16
CA MET A 9 1.85 8.45 3.08
C MET A 9 2.44 9.25 4.24
N SER A 10 2.94 10.44 3.91
CA SER A 10 3.42 11.41 4.91
C SER A 10 2.59 12.70 4.86
N TYR A 11 2.50 13.39 5.99
CA TYR A 11 1.89 14.70 6.05
C TYR A 11 2.87 15.76 5.54
N THR A 12 2.44 16.58 4.62
CA THR A 12 3.25 17.62 3.98
C THR A 12 2.57 18.97 4.00
N THR A 13 3.28 20.01 3.62
CA THR A 13 2.72 21.35 3.43
C THR A 13 1.63 21.41 2.33
N ALA A 14 1.62 20.42 1.42
CA ALA A 14 0.58 20.27 0.39
C ALA A 14 -0.53 19.27 0.78
N GLY A 15 -0.56 18.83 2.04
CA GLY A 15 -1.45 17.79 2.53
C GLY A 15 -0.80 16.41 2.54
N LEU A 16 -1.60 15.36 2.49
CA LEU A 16 -1.11 13.99 2.51
C LEU A 16 -0.49 13.64 1.15
N SER A 17 0.77 13.22 1.15
CA SER A 17 1.53 12.91 -0.06
C SER A 17 2.14 11.51 0.01
N VAL A 18 2.21 10.83 -1.14
CA VAL A 18 2.89 9.54 -1.25
C VAL A 18 4.38 9.73 -1.03
N THR A 19 4.95 8.93 -0.14
CA THR A 19 6.38 8.95 0.21
C THR A 19 7.06 7.60 0.05
N ARG A 20 6.30 6.51 -0.17
CA ARG A 20 6.82 5.20 -0.59
C ARG A 20 5.79 4.51 -1.46
N ILE A 21 6.26 3.78 -2.46
CA ILE A 21 5.45 2.90 -3.30
C ILE A 21 6.12 1.55 -3.34
N THR A 22 5.37 0.50 -3.03
CA THR A 22 5.83 -0.89 -3.11
C THR A 22 4.90 -1.69 -4.00
N LEU A 23 5.48 -2.45 -4.92
CA LEU A 23 4.78 -3.38 -5.79
C LEU A 23 5.36 -4.78 -5.63
N VAL A 24 4.47 -5.74 -5.46
CA VAL A 24 4.79 -7.16 -5.36
C VAL A 24 4.15 -7.87 -6.54
N ASP A 25 4.90 -8.73 -7.21
CA ASP A 25 4.41 -9.50 -8.34
C ASP A 25 3.58 -10.73 -7.93
N GLU A 26 3.11 -11.48 -8.93
CA GLU A 26 2.32 -12.69 -8.69
C GLU A 26 3.07 -13.82 -7.96
N THR A 27 4.39 -13.78 -7.87
CA THR A 27 5.16 -14.78 -7.12
C THR A 27 5.30 -14.43 -5.65
N GLY A 28 5.04 -13.17 -5.29
CA GLY A 28 5.26 -12.58 -3.97
C GLY A 28 6.61 -11.86 -3.86
N GLU A 29 7.33 -11.71 -4.98
CA GLU A 29 8.58 -10.95 -5.01
C GLU A 29 8.31 -9.45 -5.10
N VAL A 30 9.09 -8.66 -4.36
CA VAL A 30 9.07 -7.20 -4.42
C VAL A 30 9.79 -6.78 -5.70
N VAL A 31 9.02 -6.29 -6.67
CA VAL A 31 9.56 -5.87 -7.98
C VAL A 31 9.76 -4.35 -8.08
N PHE A 32 9.16 -3.59 -7.17
CA PHE A 32 9.36 -2.17 -7.03
C PHE A 32 9.17 -1.77 -5.55
N ASP A 33 10.13 -1.05 -4.99
CA ASP A 33 10.04 -0.54 -3.62
C ASP A 33 10.92 0.72 -3.51
N GLU A 34 10.28 1.89 -3.61
CA GLU A 34 11.00 3.16 -3.73
C GLU A 34 10.41 4.24 -2.82
N LEU A 35 11.28 5.00 -2.18
CA LEU A 35 10.92 6.23 -1.51
C LEU A 35 10.67 7.33 -2.55
N ILE A 36 9.56 8.04 -2.40
CA ILE A 36 9.09 9.03 -3.37
C ILE A 36 9.36 10.43 -2.83
N ARG A 37 10.25 11.14 -3.51
CA ARG A 37 10.61 12.51 -3.16
C ARG A 37 9.47 13.46 -3.47
N CYS A 38 9.09 14.27 -2.50
CA CYS A 38 8.18 15.39 -2.71
C CYS A 38 8.83 16.46 -3.62
N SER A 39 8.02 17.28 -4.30
CA SER A 39 8.52 18.42 -5.06
C SER A 39 9.22 19.43 -4.14
N ASP A 40 10.15 20.21 -4.70
CA ASP A 40 11.05 21.09 -3.93
C ASP A 40 10.31 22.19 -3.14
N ASP A 41 9.09 22.52 -3.54
CA ASP A 41 8.19 23.46 -2.85
C ASP A 41 7.33 22.81 -1.76
N VAL A 42 7.42 21.50 -1.57
CA VAL A 42 6.62 20.71 -0.60
C VAL A 42 7.54 20.14 0.46
N GLN A 43 7.29 20.50 1.72
CA GLN A 43 8.04 20.00 2.86
C GLN A 43 7.24 18.90 3.57
N VAL A 44 7.93 17.82 3.97
CA VAL A 44 7.36 16.81 4.85
C VAL A 44 7.31 17.37 6.27
N LEU A 45 6.13 17.40 6.86
CA LEU A 45 5.88 17.87 8.22
C LEU A 45 5.94 16.73 9.24
N ASP A 46 5.42 15.56 8.84
CA ASP A 46 5.40 14.35 9.65
C ASP A 46 5.43 13.13 8.72
N TYR A 47 6.44 12.29 8.88
CA TYR A 47 6.61 11.06 8.11
C TYR A 47 5.60 9.98 8.50
N ASN A 48 4.83 10.20 9.59
CA ASN A 48 3.86 9.23 10.08
C ASN A 48 4.50 7.85 10.36
N THR A 49 5.73 7.85 10.86
CA THR A 49 6.64 6.70 10.98
C THR A 49 6.00 5.49 11.65
N GLN A 50 5.16 5.70 12.66
CA GLN A 50 4.49 4.61 13.36
C GLN A 50 3.57 3.76 12.44
N PHE A 51 3.16 4.30 11.30
CA PHE A 51 2.36 3.61 10.29
C PHE A 51 3.19 3.37 9.02
N SER A 52 3.80 4.41 8.47
CA SER A 52 4.56 4.32 7.22
C SER A 52 5.87 3.53 7.33
N GLY A 53 6.41 3.36 8.53
CA GLY A 53 7.76 2.83 8.73
C GLY A 53 8.89 3.73 8.23
N ILE A 54 8.60 4.83 7.54
CA ILE A 54 9.61 5.71 6.95
C ILE A 54 10.32 6.50 8.06
N GLN A 55 11.65 6.39 8.08
CA GLN A 55 12.50 7.18 8.96
C GLN A 55 12.94 8.46 8.24
N PRO A 56 12.94 9.63 8.93
CA PRO A 56 13.33 10.90 8.31
C PRO A 56 14.69 10.85 7.62
N LYS A 57 15.69 10.30 8.29
CA LYS A 57 17.04 10.18 7.75
C LYS A 57 17.10 9.30 6.50
N GLU A 58 16.42 8.15 6.53
CA GLU A 58 16.33 7.25 5.38
C GLU A 58 15.70 7.94 4.18
N TYR A 59 14.63 8.68 4.41
CA TYR A 59 13.94 9.42 3.35
C TYR A 59 14.81 10.52 2.76
N GLU A 60 15.46 11.33 3.59
CA GLU A 60 16.34 12.41 3.16
C GLU A 60 17.53 11.92 2.33
N GLU A 61 18.08 10.75 2.66
CA GLU A 61 19.22 10.17 1.98
C GLU A 61 18.84 9.40 0.70
N ASN A 62 17.67 8.76 0.67
CA ASN A 62 17.34 7.77 -0.37
C ASN A 62 16.12 8.12 -1.24
N ALA A 63 15.32 9.14 -0.91
CA ALA A 63 14.20 9.53 -1.76
C ALA A 63 14.69 10.29 -2.99
N VAL A 64 14.95 9.56 -4.07
CA VAL A 64 15.51 10.10 -5.33
C VAL A 64 14.44 10.29 -6.39
N LEU A 65 13.51 9.34 -6.51
CA LEU A 65 12.46 9.38 -7.53
C LEU A 65 11.34 10.34 -7.12
N ASP A 66 10.98 11.25 -8.01
CA ASP A 66 9.71 11.95 -7.90
C ASP A 66 8.53 11.06 -8.33
N LEU A 67 7.32 11.48 -8.00
CA LEU A 67 6.11 10.71 -8.32
C LEU A 67 5.94 10.46 -9.83
N HIS A 68 6.42 11.38 -10.68
CA HIS A 68 6.33 11.23 -12.13
C HIS A 68 7.27 10.14 -12.64
N ALA A 69 8.51 10.12 -12.13
CA ALA A 69 9.49 9.07 -12.46
C ALA A 69 9.04 7.70 -11.94
N ALA A 70 8.52 7.65 -10.71
CA ALA A 70 7.97 6.42 -10.13
C ALA A 70 6.84 5.84 -10.99
N ARG A 71 5.88 6.66 -11.44
CA ARG A 71 4.80 6.21 -12.33
C ARG A 71 5.33 5.65 -13.66
N ARG A 72 6.36 6.28 -14.25
CA ARG A 72 6.97 5.76 -15.48
C ARG A 72 7.64 4.40 -15.26
N ALA A 73 8.25 4.20 -14.09
CA ALA A 73 8.84 2.92 -13.74
C ALA A 73 7.76 1.84 -13.49
N LEU A 74 6.67 2.18 -12.81
CA LEU A 74 5.58 1.25 -12.52
C LEU A 74 4.92 0.66 -13.77
N VAL A 75 4.82 1.41 -14.87
CA VAL A 75 4.21 0.89 -16.11
C VAL A 75 5.01 -0.24 -16.78
N GLN A 76 6.23 -0.50 -16.33
CA GLN A 76 7.02 -1.66 -16.77
C GLN A 76 6.53 -2.97 -16.12
N TYR A 77 5.89 -2.87 -14.97
CA TYR A 77 5.38 -4.00 -14.19
C TYR A 77 3.86 -4.15 -14.26
N VAL A 78 3.16 -3.04 -14.52
CA VAL A 78 1.70 -3.00 -14.49
C VAL A 78 1.18 -2.66 -15.88
N GLY A 79 0.78 -3.69 -16.62
CA GLY A 79 0.12 -3.55 -17.92
C GLY A 79 -1.40 -3.36 -17.77
N PRO A 80 -2.09 -3.05 -18.87
CA PRO A 80 -3.56 -2.82 -18.86
C PRO A 80 -4.36 -4.05 -18.42
N ASN A 81 -3.80 -5.25 -18.57
CA ASN A 81 -4.44 -6.51 -18.19
C ASN A 81 -4.00 -7.04 -16.82
N THR A 82 -3.06 -6.38 -16.15
CA THR A 82 -2.62 -6.75 -14.80
C THR A 82 -3.76 -6.49 -13.81
N ILE A 83 -4.07 -7.46 -12.96
CA ILE A 83 -4.99 -7.28 -11.85
C ILE A 83 -4.21 -6.67 -10.69
N LEU A 84 -4.52 -5.43 -10.33
CA LEU A 84 -3.93 -4.80 -9.16
C LEU A 84 -4.74 -5.12 -7.92
N VAL A 85 -4.06 -5.73 -6.96
CA VAL A 85 -4.59 -5.96 -5.63
C VAL A 85 -4.08 -4.87 -4.70
N ARG A 86 -4.94 -4.38 -3.84
CA ARG A 86 -4.55 -3.41 -2.81
C ARG A 86 -5.12 -3.79 -1.45
N ALA A 87 -4.36 -3.51 -0.41
CA ALA A 87 -4.87 -3.42 0.93
C ALA A 87 -5.45 -2.02 1.15
N GLN A 88 -6.54 -1.92 1.84
CA GLN A 88 -6.96 -0.65 2.36
C GLN A 88 -6.42 -0.51 3.78
N LEU A 89 -5.47 0.39 3.97
CA LEU A 89 -5.01 0.77 5.29
C LEU A 89 -6.16 1.47 6.04
N THR A 90 -6.45 0.97 7.23
CA THR A 90 -7.42 1.58 8.14
C THR A 90 -6.76 2.74 8.88
N GLN A 91 -6.38 3.80 8.20
CA GLN A 91 -6.06 5.03 8.90
C GLN A 91 -7.34 5.83 9.12
N ILE A 92 -7.64 6.09 10.39
CA ILE A 92 -8.68 7.02 10.81
C ILE A 92 -8.18 8.43 10.48
N GLY A 93 -8.55 8.92 9.30
CA GLY A 93 -8.21 10.27 8.85
C GLY A 93 -8.83 10.55 7.48
N HIS A 94 -9.30 11.77 7.28
CA HIS A 94 -9.98 12.20 6.06
C HIS A 94 -9.12 11.95 4.81
N GLY A 95 -9.63 11.19 3.84
CA GLY A 95 -9.22 11.29 2.46
C GLY A 95 -8.28 10.23 1.91
N LEU A 96 -7.98 9.16 2.62
CA LEU A 96 -7.15 8.05 2.11
C LEU A 96 -7.94 7.09 1.21
N GLU A 97 -8.64 7.65 0.26
CA GLU A 97 -9.47 6.88 -0.65
C GLU A 97 -8.66 6.39 -1.85
N ASN A 98 -7.55 5.72 -1.72
CA ASN A 98 -7.04 5.08 -2.92
C ASN A 98 -5.57 5.36 -3.25
N ASP A 99 -4.73 4.37 -3.04
CA ASP A 99 -3.32 4.41 -3.46
C ASP A 99 -3.20 4.84 -4.94
N LEU A 100 -4.08 4.33 -5.80
CA LEU A 100 -4.10 4.70 -7.22
C LEU A 100 -4.39 6.20 -7.45
N ARG A 101 -5.28 6.81 -6.64
CA ARG A 101 -5.52 8.26 -6.71
C ARG A 101 -4.31 9.03 -6.20
N ALA A 102 -3.69 8.57 -5.12
CA ALA A 102 -2.51 9.20 -4.53
C ALA A 102 -1.33 9.21 -5.51
N ILE A 103 -1.10 8.09 -6.20
CA ILE A 103 -0.08 8.01 -7.26
C ILE A 103 -0.57 8.56 -8.60
N ARG A 104 -1.83 9.04 -8.70
CA ARG A 104 -2.45 9.59 -9.91
C ARG A 104 -2.40 8.63 -11.11
N VAL A 105 -2.69 7.37 -10.86
CA VAL A 105 -2.80 6.31 -11.88
C VAL A 105 -4.25 5.89 -12.02
N VAL A 106 -4.72 5.73 -13.27
CA VAL A 106 -6.02 5.14 -13.58
C VAL A 106 -5.78 3.69 -13.99
N HIS A 107 -6.38 2.76 -13.25
CA HIS A 107 -6.35 1.34 -13.56
C HIS A 107 -7.74 0.74 -13.32
N THR A 108 -8.21 -0.09 -14.25
CA THR A 108 -9.59 -0.60 -14.22
C THR A 108 -9.71 -1.98 -13.57
N ASN A 109 -8.65 -2.78 -13.65
CA ASN A 109 -8.63 -4.15 -13.11
C ASN A 109 -8.10 -4.12 -11.68
N VAL A 110 -8.96 -3.74 -10.72
CA VAL A 110 -8.57 -3.58 -9.30
C VAL A 110 -9.37 -4.51 -8.43
N VAL A 111 -8.68 -5.22 -7.54
CA VAL A 111 -9.28 -6.01 -6.46
C VAL A 111 -8.94 -5.35 -5.12
N ASP A 112 -9.98 -4.94 -4.41
CA ASP A 112 -9.86 -4.32 -3.09
C ASP A 112 -10.21 -5.34 -2.00
N THR A 113 -9.29 -5.56 -1.06
CA THR A 113 -9.52 -6.50 0.05
C THR A 113 -10.74 -6.14 0.89
N CYS A 114 -11.11 -4.87 0.99
CA CYS A 114 -12.34 -4.47 1.70
C CYS A 114 -13.62 -4.97 1.02
N GLN A 115 -13.60 -5.18 -0.28
CA GLN A 115 -14.74 -5.76 -1.01
C GLN A 115 -14.77 -7.28 -0.86
N LEU A 116 -13.58 -7.91 -0.80
CA LEU A 116 -13.47 -9.35 -0.59
C LEU A 116 -13.80 -9.78 0.85
N PHE A 117 -13.47 -8.92 1.82
CA PHE A 117 -13.69 -9.13 3.25
C PHE A 117 -14.48 -7.97 3.86
N PRO A 118 -15.79 -7.87 3.57
CA PRO A 118 -16.59 -6.75 4.03
C PRO A 118 -16.75 -6.77 5.55
N HIS A 119 -16.72 -5.58 6.16
CA HIS A 119 -17.01 -5.46 7.59
C HIS A 119 -18.48 -5.79 7.88
N PRO A 120 -18.82 -6.53 8.97
CA PRO A 120 -20.20 -6.92 9.30
C PRO A 120 -21.20 -5.76 9.41
N ARG A 121 -20.72 -4.58 9.81
CA ARG A 121 -21.54 -3.35 9.89
C ARG A 121 -21.64 -2.58 8.56
N GLY A 122 -21.02 -3.08 7.49
CA GLY A 122 -20.95 -2.38 6.22
C GLY A 122 -20.10 -1.10 6.25
N LEU A 123 -20.09 -0.37 5.13
CA LEU A 123 -19.37 0.90 5.03
C LEU A 123 -19.96 1.94 6.00
N PRO A 124 -19.14 2.83 6.56
CA PRO A 124 -17.73 3.08 6.26
C PRO A 124 -16.74 2.20 7.04
N PHE A 125 -17.24 1.22 7.81
CA PHE A 125 -16.38 0.35 8.62
C PHE A 125 -15.60 -0.63 7.75
N ARG A 126 -14.36 -0.89 8.12
CA ARG A 126 -13.42 -1.77 7.41
C ARG A 126 -12.66 -2.63 8.41
N LEU A 127 -12.23 -3.81 8.00
CA LEU A 127 -11.38 -4.68 8.80
C LEU A 127 -9.91 -4.31 8.58
N ALA A 128 -9.12 -4.25 9.64
CA ALA A 128 -7.70 -3.98 9.52
C ALA A 128 -6.98 -5.13 8.81
N LEU A 129 -5.96 -4.83 7.99
CA LEU A 129 -5.18 -5.84 7.29
C LEU A 129 -4.61 -6.88 8.24
N ARG A 130 -4.02 -6.46 9.37
CA ARG A 130 -3.48 -7.37 10.39
C ARG A 130 -4.53 -8.35 10.93
N ASP A 131 -5.78 -7.89 11.11
CA ASP A 131 -6.85 -8.73 11.65
C ASP A 131 -7.31 -9.75 10.59
N LEU A 132 -7.37 -9.35 9.33
CA LEU A 132 -7.64 -10.24 8.20
C LEU A 132 -6.56 -11.32 8.07
N VAL A 133 -5.29 -10.91 8.11
CA VAL A 133 -4.14 -11.81 8.00
C VAL A 133 -4.11 -12.79 9.16
N ALA A 134 -4.30 -12.31 10.40
CA ALA A 134 -4.37 -13.17 11.58
C ALA A 134 -5.53 -14.19 11.48
N THR A 135 -6.70 -13.73 11.04
CA THR A 135 -7.92 -14.57 10.98
C THR A 135 -7.86 -15.61 9.86
N HIS A 136 -7.41 -15.22 8.67
CA HIS A 136 -7.52 -16.04 7.48
C HIS A 136 -6.23 -16.77 7.11
N LEU A 137 -5.06 -16.19 7.45
CA LEU A 137 -3.75 -16.77 7.13
C LEU A 137 -3.02 -17.31 8.36
N GLY A 138 -3.49 -17.02 9.58
CA GLY A 138 -2.84 -17.43 10.83
C GLY A 138 -1.47 -16.79 11.05
N LYS A 139 -1.21 -15.65 10.39
CA LYS A 139 0.07 -14.92 10.47
C LYS A 139 -0.08 -13.66 11.32
N ILE A 140 1.05 -13.21 11.89
CA ILE A 140 1.16 -11.94 12.58
C ILE A 140 2.01 -11.02 11.71
N ILE A 141 1.45 -9.88 11.35
CA ILE A 141 2.13 -8.80 10.61
C ILE A 141 2.15 -7.52 11.44
N GLN A 142 2.95 -6.53 11.00
CA GLN A 142 3.03 -5.23 11.66
C GLN A 142 3.45 -5.36 13.15
N ALA A 143 4.28 -6.38 13.46
CA ALA A 143 4.66 -6.70 14.83
C ALA A 143 5.71 -5.74 15.43
N GLY A 144 6.30 -4.85 14.62
CA GLY A 144 7.37 -3.93 15.03
C GLY A 144 6.97 -2.83 16.02
N GLY A 145 5.67 -2.66 16.24
CA GLY A 145 5.14 -1.60 17.10
C GLY A 145 5.35 -0.20 16.51
N SER A 146 4.98 0.84 17.29
CA SER A 146 5.00 2.23 16.83
C SER A 146 6.40 2.81 16.56
N ALA A 147 7.46 2.16 17.01
CA ALA A 147 8.83 2.63 16.81
C ALA A 147 9.40 2.21 15.43
N VAL A 148 8.93 1.10 14.88
CA VAL A 148 9.41 0.55 13.60
C VAL A 148 8.47 0.89 12.44
N GLY A 149 7.17 1.00 12.73
CA GLY A 149 6.12 1.21 11.74
C GLY A 149 5.78 -0.08 10.96
N HIS A 150 5.01 0.06 9.90
CA HIS A 150 4.63 -1.04 9.02
C HIS A 150 5.70 -1.28 7.96
N SER A 151 5.72 -2.49 7.41
CA SER A 151 6.51 -2.82 6.23
C SER A 151 5.57 -2.85 5.02
N SER A 152 5.70 -1.89 4.13
CA SER A 152 4.93 -1.81 2.90
C SER A 152 5.06 -3.09 2.04
N ALA A 153 6.25 -3.70 2.03
CA ALA A 153 6.48 -4.99 1.37
C ALA A 153 5.69 -6.14 2.04
N GLU A 154 5.70 -6.22 3.39
CA GLU A 154 4.93 -7.21 4.14
C GLU A 154 3.42 -7.03 3.91
N ASP A 155 2.95 -5.79 3.91
CA ASP A 155 1.54 -5.44 3.71
C ASP A 155 1.09 -5.78 2.28
N ALA A 156 1.89 -5.49 1.25
CA ALA A 156 1.61 -5.87 -0.13
C ALA A 156 1.61 -7.39 -0.32
N GLN A 157 2.62 -8.11 0.21
CA GLN A 157 2.72 -9.56 0.12
C GLN A 157 1.54 -10.26 0.78
N THR A 158 1.20 -9.87 2.00
CA THR A 158 0.07 -10.49 2.73
C THR A 158 -1.28 -10.14 2.12
N THR A 159 -1.40 -8.98 1.49
CA THR A 159 -2.57 -8.60 0.70
C THR A 159 -2.77 -9.54 -0.49
N LEU A 160 -1.70 -9.85 -1.22
CA LEU A 160 -1.73 -10.84 -2.31
C LEU A 160 -2.14 -12.23 -1.81
N GLU A 161 -1.58 -12.66 -0.67
CA GLU A 161 -1.93 -13.94 -0.05
C GLU A 161 -3.41 -14.01 0.36
N LEU A 162 -3.97 -12.92 0.91
CA LEU A 162 -5.40 -12.85 1.25
C LEU A 162 -6.30 -13.02 0.02
N VAL A 163 -5.94 -12.39 -1.10
CA VAL A 163 -6.70 -12.56 -2.34
C VAL A 163 -6.64 -14.00 -2.84
N ARG A 164 -5.46 -14.64 -2.81
CA ARG A 164 -5.30 -16.05 -3.17
C ARG A 164 -6.11 -16.98 -2.26
N TYR A 165 -6.03 -16.74 -0.96
CA TYR A 165 -6.85 -17.48 0.01
C TYR A 165 -8.34 -17.35 -0.33
N LYS A 166 -8.83 -16.13 -0.58
CA LYS A 166 -10.24 -15.91 -0.93
C LYS A 166 -10.61 -16.59 -2.24
N TRP A 167 -9.73 -16.54 -3.23
CA TRP A 167 -9.93 -17.21 -4.52
C TRP A 167 -10.10 -18.71 -4.36
N THR A 168 -9.25 -19.38 -3.57
CA THR A 168 -9.37 -20.82 -3.31
C THR A 168 -10.70 -21.18 -2.67
N GLN A 169 -11.23 -20.31 -1.78
CA GLN A 169 -12.55 -20.53 -1.15
C GLN A 169 -13.73 -20.38 -2.13
N LEU A 170 -13.57 -19.62 -3.20
CA LEU A 170 -14.62 -19.41 -4.22
C LEU A 170 -14.63 -20.51 -5.29
N CYS A 171 -13.51 -21.23 -5.45
CA CYS A 171 -13.37 -22.30 -6.44
C CYS A 171 -13.66 -23.70 -5.87
N THR A 172 -13.92 -23.80 -4.58
CA THR A 172 -14.34 -25.05 -3.91
C THR A 172 -15.83 -25.03 -3.64
#